data_a27c669705cafafa8cabdf683dafcaeb
#
_entry.id   a27c669705cafafa8cabdf683dafcaeb
#
_cell.length_a   1.000
_cell.length_b   1.000
_cell.length_c   1.000
_cell.angle_alpha   90.00
_cell.angle_beta   90.00
_cell.angle_gamma   90.00
#
_symmetry.space_group_name_H-M   'P 1'
#
loop_
_entity.id
_entity.type
_entity.pdbx_description
1 polymer ?
#
loop_
_entity_poly.entity_id
_entity_poly.type
_entity_poly.pdbx_seq_one_letter_code
_entity_poly.pdbx_strand_id
1 'polypeptide(L)'
;MAENKDEQLTDEELAQLQLAEENENAVDRLVQELGCPTRRIRQFAARVLHLLAERDPQRVVPCAPALIEALDRPEAQTRWEALDALAALATTCPERLGDAFEGAETALFDESSSTLRYAAFRLLCVWGA
;
A
#
# COMPACT_ATOMS: atom_id res chain seq x y z
N MET A 1 -2.73 -25.87 3.18
CA MET A 1 -1.56 -25.34 2.60
C MET A 1 -1.70 -23.84 2.40
N ALA A 2 -0.65 -23.19 2.66
CA ALA A 2 -0.71 -21.76 2.56
C ALA A 2 -1.01 -21.33 1.14
N GLU A 3 -1.89 -20.38 1.02
CA GLU A 3 -2.14 -19.78 -0.24
C GLU A 3 -0.89 -19.14 -0.75
N ASN A 4 -0.58 -19.43 -1.96
CA ASN A 4 0.50 -18.73 -2.60
C ASN A 4 -0.07 -17.42 -3.14
N LYS A 5 0.38 -16.32 -2.56
CA LYS A 5 -0.13 -15.01 -2.99
C LYS A 5 0.08 -14.77 -4.47
N ASP A 6 1.19 -15.29 -5.02
CA ASP A 6 1.47 -15.10 -6.43
C ASP A 6 0.42 -15.73 -7.32
N GLU A 7 -0.24 -16.77 -6.84
CA GLU A 7 -1.30 -17.42 -7.61
C GLU A 7 -2.54 -16.55 -7.72
N GLN A 8 -2.63 -15.50 -6.89
CA GLN A 8 -3.78 -14.62 -6.91
C GLN A 8 -3.56 -13.34 -7.70
N LEU A 9 -2.35 -13.17 -8.21
CA LEU A 9 -2.03 -12.00 -9.01
C LEU A 9 -2.56 -12.15 -10.41
N THR A 10 -3.12 -11.06 -10.95
CA THR A 10 -3.45 -11.04 -12.36
C THR A 10 -2.17 -10.93 -13.17
N ASP A 11 -2.27 -11.26 -14.44
CA ASP A 11 -1.12 -11.11 -15.34
C ASP A 11 -0.65 -9.66 -15.40
N GLU A 12 -1.58 -8.74 -15.37
CA GLU A 12 -1.26 -7.32 -15.41
C GLU A 12 -0.53 -6.88 -14.15
N GLU A 13 -1.01 -7.36 -12.99
CA GLU A 13 -0.35 -7.04 -11.72
C GLU A 13 1.07 -7.57 -11.69
N LEU A 14 1.25 -8.80 -12.15
CA LEU A 14 2.57 -9.41 -12.14
C LEU A 14 3.51 -8.67 -13.08
N ALA A 15 3.02 -8.29 -14.27
CA ALA A 15 3.86 -7.59 -15.25
C ALA A 15 4.30 -6.24 -14.69
N GLN A 16 3.39 -5.49 -14.07
CA GLN A 16 3.76 -4.18 -13.51
C GLN A 16 4.67 -4.32 -12.31
N LEU A 17 4.46 -5.36 -11.50
CA LEU A 17 5.33 -5.61 -10.36
C LEU A 17 6.75 -5.90 -10.82
N GLN A 18 6.90 -6.74 -11.83
CA GLN A 18 8.23 -7.06 -12.35
C GLN A 18 8.92 -5.83 -12.92
N LEU A 19 8.15 -5.01 -13.63
CA LEU A 19 8.68 -3.78 -14.19
C LEU A 19 9.17 -2.84 -13.07
N ALA A 20 8.37 -2.71 -12.02
CA ALA A 20 8.71 -1.85 -10.90
C ALA A 20 9.92 -2.35 -10.11
N GLU A 21 10.12 -3.65 -10.09
CA GLU A 21 11.30 -4.21 -9.41
C GLU A 21 12.60 -3.83 -10.10
N GLU A 22 12.52 -3.51 -11.38
CA GLU A 22 13.72 -3.25 -12.17
C GLU A 22 13.89 -1.80 -12.60
N ASN A 23 12.85 -0.99 -12.44
CA ASN A 23 12.84 0.33 -13.07
C ASN A 23 12.21 1.36 -12.14
N GLU A 24 13.02 2.33 -11.69
CA GLU A 24 12.52 3.39 -10.81
C GLU A 24 11.46 4.25 -11.47
N ASN A 25 11.54 4.42 -12.79
CA ASN A 25 10.54 5.23 -13.48
C ASN A 25 9.16 4.58 -13.40
N ALA A 26 9.12 3.24 -13.37
CA ALA A 26 7.86 2.54 -13.20
C ALA A 26 7.27 2.79 -11.81
N VAL A 27 8.13 2.85 -10.79
CA VAL A 27 7.68 3.17 -9.44
C VAL A 27 7.13 4.59 -9.39
N ASP A 28 7.85 5.54 -10.01
CA ASP A 28 7.40 6.93 -10.05
C ASP A 28 6.03 7.06 -10.72
N ARG A 29 5.80 6.28 -11.77
CA ARG A 29 4.51 6.29 -12.43
C ARG A 29 3.41 5.79 -11.51
N LEU A 30 3.68 4.71 -10.77
CA LEU A 30 2.69 4.19 -9.83
C LEU A 30 2.33 5.22 -8.76
N VAL A 31 3.34 5.96 -8.28
CA VAL A 31 3.09 7.02 -7.31
C VAL A 31 2.16 8.09 -7.90
N GLN A 32 2.41 8.49 -9.15
CA GLN A 32 1.54 9.46 -9.80
C GLN A 32 0.13 8.91 -9.96
N GLU A 33 0.00 7.63 -10.24
CA GLU A 33 -1.30 7.01 -10.43
C GLU A 33 -2.10 6.88 -9.15
N LEU A 34 -1.45 6.93 -8.00
CA LEU A 34 -2.19 7.00 -6.74
C LEU A 34 -3.04 8.25 -6.64
N GLY A 35 -2.66 9.32 -7.34
CA GLY A 35 -3.42 10.56 -7.37
C GLY A 35 -4.29 10.72 -8.60
N CYS A 36 -4.39 9.72 -9.44
CA CYS A 36 -5.17 9.78 -10.67
C CYS A 36 -6.66 9.92 -10.37
N PRO A 37 -7.41 10.66 -11.19
CA PRO A 37 -8.86 10.78 -10.96
C PRO A 37 -9.63 9.47 -11.11
N THR A 38 -9.07 8.50 -11.82
CA THR A 38 -9.76 7.24 -12.07
C THR A 38 -9.55 6.27 -10.92
N ARG A 39 -10.65 5.88 -10.26
CA ARG A 39 -10.61 5.00 -9.10
C ARG A 39 -9.88 3.69 -9.39
N ARG A 40 -10.17 3.09 -10.53
CA ARG A 40 -9.58 1.81 -10.88
C ARG A 40 -8.07 1.89 -10.99
N ILE A 41 -7.58 3.00 -11.56
CA ILE A 41 -6.14 3.20 -11.68
C ILE A 41 -5.51 3.41 -10.31
N ARG A 42 -6.15 4.17 -9.43
CA ARG A 42 -5.64 4.36 -8.08
C ARG A 42 -5.53 3.03 -7.34
N GLN A 43 -6.59 2.21 -7.43
CA GLN A 43 -6.59 0.92 -6.74
C GLN A 43 -5.51 -0.01 -7.26
N PHE A 44 -5.32 -0.02 -8.57
CA PHE A 44 -4.29 -0.85 -9.18
C PHE A 44 -2.89 -0.40 -8.72
N ALA A 45 -2.64 0.91 -8.75
CA ALA A 45 -1.35 1.43 -8.33
C ALA A 45 -1.06 1.09 -6.88
N ALA A 46 -2.06 1.26 -6.00
CA ALA A 46 -1.89 0.95 -4.58
C ALA A 46 -1.59 -0.53 -4.39
N ARG A 47 -2.26 -1.39 -5.15
CA ARG A 47 -2.05 -2.83 -5.07
C ARG A 47 -0.63 -3.20 -5.47
N VAL A 48 -0.14 -2.66 -6.59
CA VAL A 48 1.21 -2.99 -7.05
C VAL A 48 2.26 -2.47 -6.08
N LEU A 49 2.05 -1.26 -5.55
CA LEU A 49 2.99 -0.72 -4.56
C LEU A 49 3.02 -1.54 -3.28
N HIS A 50 1.85 -2.05 -2.85
CA HIS A 50 1.79 -2.94 -1.70
C HIS A 50 2.60 -4.21 -1.96
N LEU A 51 2.40 -4.84 -3.11
CA LEU A 51 3.14 -6.05 -3.44
C LEU A 51 4.63 -5.80 -3.54
N LEU A 52 5.01 -4.68 -4.12
CA LEU A 52 6.43 -4.31 -4.21
C LEU A 52 7.02 -4.06 -2.82
N ALA A 53 6.27 -3.41 -1.95
CA ALA A 53 6.76 -3.13 -0.60
C ALA A 53 7.03 -4.42 0.17
N GLU A 54 6.25 -5.46 -0.08
CA GLU A 54 6.47 -6.73 0.58
C GLU A 54 7.70 -7.45 0.06
N ARG A 55 8.03 -7.25 -1.22
CA ARG A 55 9.17 -7.90 -1.82
C ARG A 55 10.47 -7.12 -1.65
N ASP A 56 10.38 -5.80 -1.72
CA ASP A 56 11.56 -4.94 -1.68
C ASP A 56 11.17 -3.63 -1.02
N PRO A 57 11.09 -3.61 0.32
CA PRO A 57 10.65 -2.39 1.02
C PRO A 57 11.52 -1.18 0.73
N GLN A 58 12.83 -1.37 0.54
CA GLN A 58 13.71 -0.24 0.28
C GLN A 58 13.31 0.54 -0.96
N ARG A 59 12.80 -0.15 -1.97
CA ARG A 59 12.39 0.51 -3.20
C ARG A 59 11.16 1.38 -3.00
N VAL A 60 10.34 1.06 -1.99
CA VAL A 60 9.09 1.77 -1.76
C VAL A 60 9.22 2.82 -0.66
N VAL A 61 10.30 2.82 0.11
CA VAL A 61 10.50 3.81 1.16
C VAL A 61 10.27 5.24 0.66
N PRO A 62 10.80 5.65 -0.50
CA PRO A 62 10.56 7.03 -0.98
C PRO A 62 9.09 7.32 -1.30
N CYS A 63 8.26 6.29 -1.42
CA CYS A 63 6.85 6.46 -1.73
C CYS A 63 5.99 6.66 -0.49
N ALA A 64 6.58 6.60 0.70
CA ALA A 64 5.79 6.69 1.95
C ALA A 64 4.87 7.91 1.99
N PRO A 65 5.33 9.13 1.63
CA PRO A 65 4.40 10.27 1.67
C PRO A 65 3.19 10.09 0.76
N ALA A 66 3.39 9.53 -0.44
CA ALA A 66 2.28 9.33 -1.37
C ALA A 66 1.31 8.26 -0.84
N LEU A 67 1.84 7.22 -0.20
CA LEU A 67 1.00 6.20 0.39
C LEU A 67 0.18 6.76 1.55
N ILE A 68 0.79 7.62 2.35
CA ILE A 68 0.06 8.26 3.45
C ILE A 68 -1.06 9.13 2.90
N GLU A 69 -0.77 9.88 1.84
CA GLU A 69 -1.78 10.72 1.21
C GLU A 69 -2.94 9.88 0.66
N ALA A 70 -2.63 8.66 0.20
CA ALA A 70 -3.66 7.78 -0.34
C ALA A 70 -4.66 7.31 0.71
N LEU A 71 -4.34 7.46 2.00
CA LEU A 71 -5.26 7.11 3.08
C LEU A 71 -6.49 8.01 3.11
N ASP A 72 -6.44 9.13 2.39
CA ASP A 72 -7.57 10.05 2.32
C ASP A 72 -8.51 9.77 1.14
N ARG A 73 -8.19 8.75 0.33
CA ARG A 73 -9.06 8.44 -0.79
C ARG A 73 -10.37 7.82 -0.32
N PRO A 74 -11.46 8.01 -1.08
CA PRO A 74 -12.77 7.53 -0.61
C PRO A 74 -12.95 6.03 -0.70
N GLU A 75 -12.29 5.36 -1.64
CA GLU A 75 -12.51 3.93 -1.84
C GLU A 75 -11.69 3.12 -0.84
N ALA A 76 -12.34 2.12 -0.26
CA ALA A 76 -11.70 1.30 0.77
C ALA A 76 -10.47 0.56 0.25
N GLN A 77 -10.52 0.07 -0.98
CA GLN A 77 -9.41 -0.75 -1.48
C GLN A 77 -8.11 0.04 -1.59
N THR A 78 -8.16 1.27 -2.12
CA THR A 78 -6.94 2.09 -2.19
C THR A 78 -6.38 2.28 -0.79
N ARG A 79 -7.27 2.51 0.18
CA ARG A 79 -6.83 2.75 1.56
C ARG A 79 -6.21 1.51 2.18
N TRP A 80 -6.84 0.33 2.04
CA TRP A 80 -6.24 -0.85 2.69
C TRP A 80 -4.96 -1.29 2.00
N GLU A 81 -4.86 -1.13 0.69
CA GLU A 81 -3.60 -1.45 0.02
C GLU A 81 -2.49 -0.51 0.48
N ALA A 82 -2.80 0.78 0.64
CA ALA A 82 -1.81 1.73 1.14
C ALA A 82 -1.39 1.39 2.57
N LEU A 83 -2.35 1.03 3.42
CA LEU A 83 -2.03 0.62 4.80
C LEU A 83 -1.15 -0.62 4.82
N ASP A 84 -1.44 -1.60 3.98
CA ASP A 84 -0.62 -2.81 3.92
C ASP A 84 0.78 -2.51 3.40
N ALA A 85 0.90 -1.61 2.44
CA ALA A 85 2.22 -1.19 1.97
C ALA A 85 3.00 -0.51 3.09
N LEU A 86 2.34 0.38 3.83
CA LEU A 86 2.98 1.07 4.95
C LEU A 86 3.39 0.09 6.04
N ALA A 87 2.58 -0.94 6.29
CA ALA A 87 2.94 -1.96 7.26
C ALA A 87 4.23 -2.67 6.84
N ALA A 88 4.40 -2.92 5.55
CA ALA A 88 5.63 -3.55 5.06
C ALA A 88 6.84 -2.64 5.24
N LEU A 89 6.63 -1.31 5.27
CA LEU A 89 7.72 -0.36 5.48
C LEU A 89 8.02 -0.12 6.96
N ALA A 90 7.15 -0.55 7.85
CA ALA A 90 7.24 -0.15 9.27
C ALA A 90 8.52 -0.60 9.94
N THR A 91 9.07 -1.73 9.53
CA THR A 91 10.32 -2.20 10.12
C THR A 91 11.56 -1.58 9.46
N THR A 92 11.37 -1.00 8.28
CA THR A 92 12.49 -0.42 7.54
C THR A 92 12.65 1.07 7.82
N CYS A 93 11.54 1.80 7.90
CA CYS A 93 11.61 3.25 8.11
C CYS A 93 10.45 3.73 9.00
N PRO A 94 10.39 3.23 10.25
CA PRO A 94 9.27 3.61 11.13
C PRO A 94 9.19 5.11 11.36
N GLU A 95 10.32 5.81 11.29
CA GLU A 95 10.34 7.24 11.54
C GLU A 95 9.62 8.04 10.45
N ARG A 96 9.37 7.43 9.29
CA ARG A 96 8.69 8.12 8.20
C ARG A 96 7.18 7.93 8.22
N LEU A 97 6.67 7.16 9.18
CA LEU A 97 5.25 6.78 9.19
C LEU A 97 4.42 7.59 10.16
N GLY A 98 5.01 8.60 10.82
CA GLY A 98 4.27 9.36 11.82
C GLY A 98 2.98 9.95 11.30
N ASP A 99 3.01 10.45 10.08
CA ASP A 99 1.82 11.10 9.50
C ASP A 99 0.76 10.10 9.07
N ALA A 100 1.05 8.81 9.11
CA ALA A 100 0.06 7.78 8.79
C ALA A 100 -0.87 7.48 9.95
N PHE A 101 -0.53 7.91 11.17
CA PHE A 101 -1.28 7.51 12.36
C PHE A 101 -2.75 7.91 12.27
N GLU A 102 -3.01 9.15 11.88
CA GLU A 102 -4.39 9.64 11.83
C GLU A 102 -5.24 8.85 10.83
N GLY A 103 -4.67 8.59 9.64
CA GLY A 103 -5.37 7.80 8.64
C GLY A 103 -5.60 6.37 9.08
N ALA A 104 -4.61 5.78 9.75
CA ALA A 104 -4.75 4.42 10.26
C ALA A 104 -5.81 4.36 11.36
N GLU A 105 -5.83 5.35 12.24
CA GLU A 105 -6.82 5.38 13.30
C GLU A 105 -8.23 5.51 12.73
N THR A 106 -8.40 6.39 11.74
CA THR A 106 -9.70 6.54 11.08
C THR A 106 -10.14 5.22 10.45
N ALA A 107 -9.22 4.54 9.78
CA ALA A 107 -9.53 3.28 9.12
C ALA A 107 -9.86 2.18 10.13
N LEU A 108 -9.25 2.21 11.29
CA LEU A 108 -9.48 1.22 12.34
C LEU A 108 -10.94 1.20 12.79
N PHE A 109 -11.60 2.34 12.71
CA PHE A 109 -12.99 2.46 13.15
C PHE A 109 -13.97 2.52 11.99
N ASP A 110 -13.53 2.24 10.78
CA ASP A 110 -14.43 2.26 9.63
C ASP A 110 -15.40 1.08 9.73
N GLU A 111 -16.69 1.39 9.70
CA GLU A 111 -17.71 0.35 9.89
C GLU A 111 -18.08 -0.37 8.61
N SER A 112 -17.66 0.15 7.47
CA SER A 112 -18.10 -0.39 6.19
C SER A 112 -17.19 -1.49 5.64
N SER A 113 -15.98 -1.64 6.19
CA SER A 113 -15.02 -2.58 5.62
C SER A 113 -14.17 -3.24 6.71
N SER A 114 -14.38 -4.54 6.89
CA SER A 114 -13.54 -5.30 7.82
C SER A 114 -12.11 -5.45 7.29
N THR A 115 -11.97 -5.52 5.97
CA THR A 115 -10.63 -5.59 5.37
C THR A 115 -9.83 -4.33 5.69
N LEU A 116 -10.49 -3.17 5.59
CA LEU A 116 -9.85 -1.91 5.92
C LEU A 116 -9.47 -1.83 7.40
N ARG A 117 -10.38 -2.25 8.27
CA ARG A 117 -10.10 -2.26 9.71
C ARG A 117 -8.90 -3.16 10.03
N TYR A 118 -8.88 -4.33 9.40
CA TYR A 118 -7.79 -5.26 9.64
C TYR A 118 -6.44 -4.71 9.17
N ALA A 119 -6.43 -4.05 8.01
CA ALA A 119 -5.20 -3.46 7.49
C ALA A 119 -4.67 -2.38 8.44
N ALA A 120 -5.57 -1.56 8.98
CA ALA A 120 -5.19 -0.53 9.93
C ALA A 120 -4.65 -1.14 11.22
N PHE A 121 -5.32 -2.16 11.72
CA PHE A 121 -4.88 -2.86 12.93
C PHE A 121 -3.49 -3.43 12.73
N ARG A 122 -3.26 -4.06 11.59
CA ARG A 122 -1.98 -4.68 11.29
C ARG A 122 -0.86 -3.65 11.25
N LEU A 123 -1.10 -2.51 10.58
CA LEU A 123 -0.09 -1.46 10.55
C LEU A 123 0.24 -0.98 11.96
N LEU A 124 -0.79 -0.70 12.76
CA LEU A 124 -0.55 -0.19 14.10
C LEU A 124 0.20 -1.19 14.97
N CYS A 125 -0.10 -2.48 14.83
CA CYS A 125 0.61 -3.51 15.58
C CYS A 125 2.07 -3.63 15.17
N VAL A 126 2.35 -3.63 13.88
CA VAL A 126 3.73 -3.76 13.40
C VAL A 126 4.53 -2.52 13.75
N TRP A 127 3.91 -1.35 13.57
CA TRP A 127 4.57 -0.08 13.81
C TRP A 127 4.87 0.11 15.30
N GLY A 128 3.95 -0.31 16.16
CA GLY A 128 4.12 -0.16 17.59
C GLY A 128 5.05 -1.20 18.21
N ALA A 129 5.43 -2.21 17.44
CA ALA A 129 6.36 -3.21 17.94
C ALA A 129 7.79 -2.65 17.94
#